data_48542685ae5c730d319b77b5c38d74ca
#
_entry.id   48542685ae5c730d319b77b5c38d74ca
#
_cell.length_a   1.000
_cell.length_b   1.000
_cell.length_c   1.000
_cell.angle_alpha   90.00
_cell.angle_beta   90.00
_cell.angle_gamma   90.00
#
_symmetry.space_group_name_H-M   'P 1'
#
loop_
_entity.id
_entity.type
_entity.pdbx_description
1 polymer ?
#
loop_
_entity_poly.entity_id
_entity_poly.type
_entity_poly.pdbx_seq_one_letter_code
_entity_poly.pdbx_strand_id
1 'polypeptide(L)'
;MYTSTFTFAPGDYDAEFHALDARIAGMARAIPGYLGEETWENAATGLVSNVYYWDSMEALQRLMGHADHREAKTAQARWLKGYQVVIAQVVRSYGDGGVAHPLNPQNAAPD
;
A
#
# COMPACT_ATOMS: atom_id res chain seq x y z
N MET A 1 5.28 10.09 10.18
CA MET A 1 4.61 8.96 9.51
C MET A 1 4.07 9.39 8.15
N TYR A 2 4.09 8.48 7.21
CA TYR A 2 3.70 8.74 5.83
C TYR A 2 2.80 7.64 5.31
N THR A 3 1.98 7.98 4.32
CA THR A 3 1.16 7.01 3.59
C THR A 3 1.51 7.02 2.12
N SER A 4 1.44 5.86 1.50
CA SER A 4 1.40 5.73 0.06
C SER A 4 0.10 5.02 -0.30
N THR A 5 -0.74 5.70 -1.08
CA THR A 5 -2.03 5.18 -1.51
C THR A 5 -1.98 4.94 -3.01
N PHE A 6 -2.21 3.69 -3.39
CA PHE A 6 -2.28 3.26 -4.78
C PHE A 6 -3.74 2.91 -5.08
N THR A 7 -4.40 3.76 -5.86
CA THR A 7 -5.79 3.54 -6.28
C THR A 7 -5.78 3.15 -7.74
N PHE A 8 -6.47 2.07 -8.08
CA PHE A 8 -6.41 1.53 -9.44
C PHE A 8 -7.74 0.94 -9.89
N ALA A 9 -7.92 0.93 -11.21
CA ALA A 9 -9.02 0.23 -11.86
C ALA A 9 -8.49 -1.13 -12.31
N PRO A 10 -9.01 -2.25 -11.74
CA PRO A 10 -8.55 -3.59 -12.11
C PRO A 10 -8.79 -3.89 -13.60
N GLY A 11 -7.80 -4.55 -14.21
CA GLY A 11 -7.88 -5.09 -15.55
C GLY A 11 -7.79 -6.60 -15.53
N ASP A 12 -7.13 -7.17 -16.52
CA ASP A 12 -6.97 -8.61 -16.66
C ASP A 12 -5.66 -9.04 -15.99
N TYR A 13 -5.78 -9.75 -14.87
CA TYR A 13 -4.64 -10.26 -14.14
C TYR A 13 -4.25 -11.64 -14.66
N ASP A 14 -2.96 -11.92 -14.66
CA ASP A 14 -2.41 -13.22 -15.05
C ASP A 14 -1.48 -13.77 -13.95
N ALA A 15 -0.89 -14.93 -14.17
CA ALA A 15 0.00 -15.54 -13.21
C ALA A 15 1.24 -14.67 -12.93
N GLU A 16 1.75 -13.97 -13.93
CA GLU A 16 2.91 -13.07 -13.77
C GLU A 16 2.55 -11.90 -12.86
N PHE A 17 1.35 -11.33 -13.01
CA PHE A 17 0.86 -10.29 -12.12
C PHE A 17 0.82 -10.77 -10.67
N HIS A 18 0.21 -11.94 -10.43
CA HIS A 18 0.08 -12.48 -9.07
C HIS A 18 1.43 -12.78 -8.43
N ALA A 19 2.38 -13.30 -9.20
CA ALA A 19 3.73 -13.58 -8.70
C ALA A 19 4.46 -12.28 -8.32
N LEU A 20 4.38 -11.25 -9.17
CA LEU A 20 5.02 -9.97 -8.91
C LEU A 20 4.38 -9.25 -7.73
N ASP A 21 3.05 -9.25 -7.66
CA ASP A 21 2.29 -8.65 -6.56
C ASP A 21 2.67 -9.28 -5.21
N ALA A 22 2.77 -10.60 -5.16
CA ALA A 22 3.18 -11.32 -3.95
C ALA A 22 4.62 -10.97 -3.54
N ARG A 23 5.55 -10.84 -4.50
CA ARG A 23 6.93 -10.44 -4.20
C ARG A 23 6.99 -9.02 -3.63
N ILE A 24 6.24 -8.09 -4.21
CA ILE A 24 6.19 -6.70 -3.74
C ILE A 24 5.61 -6.62 -2.34
N ALA A 25 4.52 -7.33 -2.07
CA ALA A 25 3.91 -7.34 -0.74
C ALA A 25 4.86 -7.90 0.31
N GLY A 26 5.54 -9.00 0.02
CA GLY A 26 6.52 -9.58 0.93
C GLY A 26 7.72 -8.67 1.17
N MET A 27 8.22 -8.03 0.12
CA MET A 27 9.33 -7.10 0.20
C MET A 27 8.94 -5.85 1.02
N ALA A 28 7.75 -5.30 0.79
CA ALA A 28 7.28 -4.12 1.52
C ALA A 28 7.22 -4.39 3.02
N ARG A 29 6.67 -5.54 3.42
CA ARG A 29 6.55 -5.92 4.82
C ARG A 29 7.89 -6.12 5.51
N ALA A 30 8.95 -6.40 4.74
CA ALA A 30 10.30 -6.59 5.26
C ALA A 30 11.09 -5.29 5.39
N ILE A 31 10.61 -4.17 4.85
CA ILE A 31 11.30 -2.88 4.94
C ILE A 31 11.22 -2.35 6.37
N PRO A 32 12.34 -2.02 7.03
CA PRO A 32 12.30 -1.33 8.31
C PRO A 32 11.52 -0.02 8.18
N GLY A 33 10.52 0.16 9.05
CA GLY A 33 9.64 1.32 8.98
C GLY A 33 8.28 1.05 8.36
N TYR A 34 8.05 -0.14 7.84
CA TYR A 34 6.72 -0.57 7.44
C TYR A 34 5.83 -0.71 8.68
N LEU A 35 4.68 -0.03 8.69
CA LEU A 35 3.76 -0.01 9.83
C LEU A 35 2.50 -0.84 9.60
N GLY A 36 2.17 -1.12 8.35
CA GLY A 36 0.99 -1.88 8.01
C GLY A 36 0.37 -1.44 6.70
N GLU A 37 -0.70 -2.10 6.31
CA GLU A 37 -1.39 -1.83 5.06
C GLU A 37 -2.89 -2.12 5.18
N GLU A 38 -3.66 -1.48 4.31
CA GLU A 38 -5.10 -1.70 4.18
C GLU A 38 -5.46 -1.75 2.71
N THR A 39 -6.50 -2.52 2.39
CA THR A 39 -7.08 -2.54 1.05
C THR A 39 -8.56 -2.20 1.14
N TRP A 40 -8.99 -1.26 0.31
CA TRP A 40 -10.37 -0.82 0.25
C TRP A 40 -10.90 -0.96 -1.17
N GLU A 41 -12.15 -1.35 -1.30
CA GLU A 41 -12.83 -1.47 -2.58
C GLU A 41 -14.06 -0.57 -2.58
N ASN A 42 -14.31 0.10 -3.71
CA ASN A 42 -15.50 0.89 -3.92
C ASN A 42 -16.39 0.17 -4.91
N ALA A 43 -17.53 -0.40 -4.43
CA ALA A 43 -18.43 -1.18 -5.26
C ALA A 43 -19.09 -0.34 -6.38
N ALA A 44 -19.29 0.96 -6.14
CA ALA A 44 -19.94 1.83 -7.11
C ALA A 44 -19.05 2.15 -8.32
N THR A 45 -17.72 2.23 -8.09
CA THR A 45 -16.76 2.58 -9.15
C THR A 45 -15.90 1.41 -9.62
N GLY A 46 -15.84 0.34 -8.85
CA GLY A 46 -14.95 -0.78 -9.09
C GLY A 46 -13.49 -0.50 -8.75
N LEU A 47 -13.18 0.68 -8.20
CA LEU A 47 -11.81 1.03 -7.85
C LEU A 47 -11.36 0.34 -6.56
N VAL A 48 -10.06 0.02 -6.52
CA VAL A 48 -9.41 -0.58 -5.35
C VAL A 48 -8.31 0.36 -4.91
N SER A 49 -8.18 0.56 -3.59
CA SER A 49 -7.10 1.35 -2.99
C SER A 49 -6.28 0.50 -2.03
N ASN A 50 -4.98 0.41 -2.26
CA ASN A 50 -4.02 -0.15 -1.32
C ASN A 50 -3.33 0.99 -0.61
N VAL A 51 -3.40 1.01 0.72
CA VAL A 51 -2.80 2.06 1.54
C VAL A 51 -1.70 1.44 2.39
N TYR A 52 -0.47 1.88 2.21
CA TYR A 52 0.67 1.49 3.04
C TYR A 52 1.02 2.62 4.00
N TYR A 53 1.39 2.25 5.21
CA TYR A 53 1.80 3.18 6.27
C TYR A 53 3.28 2.98 6.59
N TRP A 54 4.02 4.09 6.70
CA TRP A 54 5.48 4.10 6.87
C TRP A 54 5.87 5.04 8.00
N ASP A 55 6.87 4.67 8.79
CA ASP A 55 7.36 5.52 9.86
C ASP A 55 8.23 6.67 9.34
N SER A 56 8.76 6.56 8.12
CA SER A 56 9.66 7.55 7.54
C SER A 56 9.55 7.61 6.03
N MET A 57 9.99 8.72 5.45
CA MET A 57 10.07 8.87 3.99
C MET A 57 11.13 7.91 3.41
N GLU A 58 12.20 7.65 4.15
CA GLU A 58 13.25 6.72 3.71
C GLU A 58 12.70 5.32 3.50
N ALA A 59 11.84 4.84 4.40
CA ALA A 59 11.20 3.53 4.25
C ALA A 59 10.34 3.47 2.98
N LEU A 60 9.52 4.50 2.76
CA LEU A 60 8.71 4.60 1.56
C LEU A 60 9.57 4.63 0.30
N GLN A 61 10.65 5.38 0.31
CA GLN A 61 11.55 5.46 -0.83
C GLN A 61 12.24 4.14 -1.15
N ARG A 62 12.48 3.29 -0.15
CA ARG A 62 13.01 1.94 -0.38
C ARG A 62 12.04 1.09 -1.18
N LEU A 63 10.73 1.17 -0.88
CA LEU A 63 9.73 0.48 -1.69
C LEU A 63 9.76 0.99 -3.12
N MET A 64 9.70 2.30 -3.31
CA MET A 64 9.61 2.91 -4.64
C MET A 64 10.84 2.64 -5.50
N GLY A 65 12.01 2.53 -4.88
CA GLY A 65 13.27 2.26 -5.58
C GLY A 65 13.57 0.78 -5.81
N HIS A 66 12.79 -0.13 -5.24
CA HIS A 66 13.05 -1.57 -5.39
C HIS A 66 12.78 -2.03 -6.82
N ALA A 67 13.60 -2.97 -7.30
CA ALA A 67 13.51 -3.47 -8.68
C ALA A 67 12.13 -4.06 -9.00
N ASP A 68 11.53 -4.83 -8.08
CA ASP A 68 10.21 -5.42 -8.29
C ASP A 68 9.12 -4.35 -8.42
N HIS A 69 9.21 -3.28 -7.63
CA HIS A 69 8.27 -2.17 -7.72
C HIS A 69 8.42 -1.42 -9.04
N ARG A 70 9.64 -1.21 -9.51
CA ARG A 70 9.90 -0.57 -10.81
C ARG A 70 9.43 -1.43 -11.96
N GLU A 71 9.58 -2.76 -11.86
CA GLU A 71 9.05 -3.68 -12.86
C GLU A 71 7.52 -3.59 -12.93
N ALA A 72 6.84 -3.57 -11.79
CA ALA A 72 5.39 -3.41 -11.74
C ALA A 72 4.94 -2.10 -12.35
N LYS A 73 5.64 -1.00 -12.06
CA LYS A 73 5.34 0.31 -12.63
C LYS A 73 5.46 0.32 -14.14
N THR A 74 6.46 -0.37 -14.68
CA THR A 74 6.68 -0.47 -16.12
C THR A 74 5.61 -1.33 -16.79
N ALA A 75 5.20 -2.43 -16.13
CA ALA A 75 4.28 -3.41 -16.71
C ALA A 75 2.80 -3.15 -16.38
N GLN A 76 2.48 -2.15 -15.55
CA GLN A 76 1.13 -1.97 -15.00
C GLN A 76 0.04 -1.85 -16.06
N ALA A 77 0.33 -1.26 -17.22
CA ALA A 77 -0.66 -1.09 -18.29
C ALA A 77 -1.18 -2.42 -18.83
N ARG A 78 -0.46 -3.52 -18.62
CA ARG A 78 -0.89 -4.87 -19.01
C ARG A 78 -2.03 -5.39 -18.15
N TRP A 79 -2.12 -4.91 -16.90
CA TRP A 79 -3.00 -5.49 -15.88
C TRP A 79 -4.02 -4.50 -15.31
N LEU A 80 -3.76 -3.20 -15.41
CA LEU A 80 -4.61 -2.16 -14.83
C LEU A 80 -5.20 -1.28 -15.94
N LYS A 81 -6.44 -0.84 -15.75
CA LYS A 81 -7.09 0.10 -16.66
C LYS A 81 -6.71 1.55 -16.34
N GLY A 82 -6.16 1.80 -15.18
CA GLY A 82 -5.70 3.10 -14.76
C GLY A 82 -5.31 3.09 -13.29
N TYR A 83 -4.55 4.10 -12.86
CA TYR A 83 -4.13 4.20 -11.46
C TYR A 83 -3.81 5.64 -11.08
N GLN A 84 -3.81 5.89 -9.78
CA GLN A 84 -3.38 7.14 -9.17
C GLN A 84 -2.60 6.81 -7.90
N VAL A 85 -1.44 7.43 -7.73
CA VAL A 85 -0.64 7.30 -6.51
C VAL A 85 -0.68 8.63 -5.76
N VAL A 86 -0.93 8.56 -4.46
CA VAL A 86 -0.85 9.72 -3.56
C VAL A 86 0.09 9.37 -2.41
N ILE A 87 1.10 10.21 -2.20
CA ILE A 87 2.00 10.11 -1.06
C ILE A 87 1.69 11.28 -0.16
N ALA A 88 1.42 11.00 1.13
CA ALA A 88 0.99 12.02 2.07
C ALA A 88 1.70 11.84 3.41
N GLN A 89 1.89 12.94 4.11
CA GLN A 89 2.34 12.93 5.49
C GLN A 89 1.14 12.84 6.41
N VAL A 90 1.21 11.96 7.40
CA VAL A 90 0.15 11.85 8.41
C VAL A 90 0.32 12.98 9.40
N VAL A 91 -0.66 13.87 9.45
CA VAL A 91 -0.67 14.99 10.40
C VAL A 91 -1.19 14.53 11.76
N ARG A 92 -2.18 13.66 11.76
CA ARG A 92 -2.80 13.16 12.99
C ARG A 92 -3.50 11.83 12.70
N SER A 93 -3.47 10.93 13.69
CA SER A 93 -4.25 9.70 13.66
C SER A 93 -4.75 9.42 15.07
N TYR A 94 -6.04 9.18 15.22
CA TYR A 94 -6.65 8.82 16.50
C TYR A 94 -7.96 8.06 16.25
N GLY A 95 -8.38 7.31 17.25
CA GLY A 95 -9.62 6.57 17.23
C GLY A 95 -9.95 6.07 18.63
N ASP A 96 -11.07 5.38 18.77
CA ASP A 96 -11.50 4.81 20.06
C ASP A 96 -11.03 3.37 20.26
N GLY A 97 -10.30 2.81 19.31
CA GLY A 97 -9.83 1.43 19.36
C GLY A 97 -10.84 0.40 18.87
N GLY A 98 -12.03 0.85 18.45
CA GLY A 98 -13.07 -0.05 17.95
C GLY A 98 -12.86 -0.56 16.53
N VAL A 99 -11.88 -0.01 15.84
CA VAL A 99 -11.53 -0.40 14.46
C VAL A 99 -10.08 -0.82 14.43
N ALA A 100 -9.79 -2.00 13.86
CA ALA A 100 -8.44 -2.43 13.62
C ALA A 100 -7.79 -1.53 12.55
N HIS A 101 -6.62 -0.97 12.86
CA HIS A 101 -5.95 -0.05 11.96
C HIS A 101 -4.42 -0.13 12.15
N PRO A 102 -3.62 0.00 11.08
CA PRO A 102 -2.16 -0.04 11.19
C PRO A 102 -1.57 0.98 12.16
N LEU A 103 -2.20 2.15 12.29
CA LEU A 103 -1.76 3.19 13.22
C LEU A 103 -2.51 3.17 14.55
N ASN A 104 -3.29 2.12 14.82
CA ASN A 104 -4.01 2.01 16.07
C ASN A 104 -3.02 1.80 17.23
N PRO A 105 -3.05 2.63 18.29
CA PRO A 105 -2.15 2.48 19.43
C PRO A 105 -2.25 1.11 20.11
N GLN A 106 -3.36 0.43 20.02
CA GLN A 106 -3.54 -0.91 20.58
C GLN A 106 -2.65 -1.96 19.92
N ASN A 107 -2.18 -1.70 18.69
CA ASN A 107 -1.23 -2.58 18.04
C ASN A 107 0.15 -2.47 18.65
N ALA A 108 0.44 -1.36 19.33
CA ALA A 108 1.72 -1.11 19.99
C ALA A 108 1.66 -1.47 21.46
N ALA A 109 0.64 -1.00 22.18
CA ALA A 109 0.45 -1.28 23.60
C ALA A 109 -1.01 -1.01 23.99
N PRO A 110 -1.60 -1.87 24.82
CA PRO A 110 -2.93 -1.58 25.35
C PRO A 110 -2.86 -0.37 26.29
N ASP A 111 -3.87 0.42 26.27
CA ASP A 111 -4.02 1.52 27.21
C ASP A 111 -4.46 1.02 28.60
#